data_48edc98552a9a07c3d381d908a924d72
#
_entry.id   48edc98552a9a07c3d381d908a924d72
#
_cell.length_a   1.000
_cell.length_b   1.000
_cell.length_c   1.000
_cell.angle_alpha   90.00
_cell.angle_beta   90.00
_cell.angle_gamma   90.00
#
_symmetry.space_group_name_H-M   'P 1'
#
loop_
_entity.id
_entity.type
_entity.pdbx_description
1 polymer ?
#
loop_
_entity_poly.entity_id
_entity_poly.type
_entity_poly.pdbx_seq_one_letter_code
_entity_poly.pdbx_strand_id
1 'polypeptide(L)'
;GMTQKIGTEGYGWIPRWYEGEKISYMVGDASNAYGKVTAPIWLKRGELSGTQYTPEKGWDENKLDMFRRHIIQLGNSGVYVIYDELEGKEAVTWGYLLHTIELPMEMKELPNEVQVTGKNKAGGVSVAHLFSSTKTEQAIADTFFCAPTNWKNVTNAQGKTLKYPNHWHFSSTTVPCKVARFLTVMDTHGNNRPDMKVVRNGNTVQVGDWVINCNLTEKGKAAITVTNKSEKVSLNYDAGKKEGATIVTDQIKGKQISKVLTDYLPDFEI
;
A
#
# COMPACT_ATOMS: atom_id res chain seq x y z
N GLY A 1 20.42 6.38 1.41
CA GLY A 1 18.98 6.07 1.53
C GLY A 1 18.67 5.17 2.72
N MET A 2 17.42 5.16 3.15
CA MET A 2 16.95 4.21 4.14
C MET A 2 16.77 2.82 3.51
N THR A 3 16.91 1.79 4.34
CA THR A 3 16.55 0.43 3.97
C THR A 3 15.68 -0.19 5.05
N GLN A 4 15.05 -1.31 4.77
CA GLN A 4 14.30 -2.05 5.77
C GLN A 4 15.27 -2.59 6.83
N LYS A 5 14.98 -2.33 8.09
CA LYS A 5 15.70 -2.91 9.22
C LYS A 5 15.51 -4.43 9.24
N ILE A 6 16.44 -5.12 9.88
CA ILE A 6 16.46 -6.59 9.94
C ILE A 6 16.43 -7.04 11.38
N GLY A 7 15.71 -8.15 11.62
CA GLY A 7 15.53 -8.69 12.96
C GLY A 7 14.47 -7.96 13.76
N THR A 8 14.55 -8.05 15.06
CA THR A 8 13.56 -7.50 16.01
C THR A 8 13.51 -5.98 16.06
N GLU A 9 14.54 -5.30 15.57
CA GLU A 9 14.61 -3.84 15.54
C GLU A 9 13.72 -3.22 14.45
N GLY A 10 13.40 -3.99 13.38
CA GLY A 10 12.61 -3.54 12.25
C GLY A 10 11.26 -4.22 12.22
N TYR A 11 10.27 -3.66 12.89
CA TYR A 11 8.95 -4.24 12.96
C TYR A 11 7.88 -3.35 12.34
N GLY A 12 6.86 -4.01 11.81
CA GLY A 12 5.57 -3.44 11.52
C GLY A 12 4.50 -4.23 12.26
N TRP A 13 3.37 -3.61 12.52
CA TRP A 13 2.25 -4.27 13.18
C TRP A 13 0.90 -3.79 12.64
N ILE A 14 -0.18 -4.39 13.12
CA ILE A 14 -1.54 -4.00 12.80
C ILE A 14 -2.16 -3.33 14.03
N PRO A 15 -2.07 -1.98 14.16
CA PRO A 15 -2.58 -1.28 15.35
C PRO A 15 -4.09 -1.33 15.49
N ARG A 16 -4.83 -1.42 14.37
CA ARG A 16 -6.29 -1.43 14.38
C ARG A 16 -6.82 -2.36 13.32
N TRP A 17 -7.87 -3.09 13.66
CA TRP A 17 -8.65 -3.86 12.69
C TRP A 17 -10.11 -3.95 13.10
N TYR A 18 -10.96 -4.19 12.15
CA TYR A 18 -12.38 -4.46 12.30
C TYR A 18 -12.80 -5.46 11.23
N GLU A 19 -13.40 -6.56 11.65
CA GLU A 19 -14.03 -7.53 10.78
C GLU A 19 -15.56 -7.36 10.87
N GLY A 20 -16.20 -7.08 9.74
CA GLY A 20 -17.62 -6.82 9.65
C GLY A 20 -18.29 -7.51 8.47
N GLU A 21 -19.63 -7.39 8.39
CA GLU A 21 -20.40 -7.99 7.29
C GLU A 21 -20.40 -7.10 6.04
N LYS A 22 -20.53 -5.79 6.22
CA LYS A 22 -20.65 -4.82 5.12
C LYS A 22 -19.39 -4.01 4.90
N ILE A 23 -18.53 -3.93 5.89
CA ILE A 23 -17.25 -3.26 5.79
C ILE A 23 -16.25 -3.93 6.70
N SER A 24 -15.05 -4.18 6.20
CA SER A 24 -13.91 -4.61 7.02
C SER A 24 -12.76 -3.62 6.88
N TYR A 25 -11.95 -3.48 7.92
CA TYR A 25 -10.91 -2.48 7.99
C TYR A 25 -9.68 -2.97 8.74
N MET A 26 -8.50 -2.62 8.25
CA MET A 26 -7.25 -2.79 8.97
C MET A 26 -6.26 -1.67 8.65
N VAL A 27 -5.35 -1.42 9.59
CA VAL A 27 -4.20 -0.54 9.40
C VAL A 27 -2.93 -1.34 9.61
N GLY A 28 -2.04 -1.29 8.65
CA GLY A 28 -0.65 -1.71 8.83
C GLY A 28 0.23 -0.50 9.11
N ASP A 29 1.04 -0.56 10.14
CA ASP A 29 2.01 0.48 10.50
C ASP A 29 3.43 -0.07 10.33
N ALA A 30 4.21 0.56 9.48
CA ALA A 30 5.60 0.24 9.20
C ALA A 30 6.54 1.41 9.49
N SER A 31 6.11 2.38 10.31
CA SER A 31 6.90 3.58 10.63
C SER A 31 8.26 3.25 11.23
N ASN A 32 8.37 2.11 11.92
CA ASN A 32 9.64 1.63 12.51
C ASN A 32 10.39 0.60 11.67
N ALA A 33 9.84 0.20 10.51
CA ALA A 33 10.45 -0.87 9.70
C ALA A 33 11.70 -0.43 8.93
N TYR A 34 11.93 0.87 8.77
CA TYR A 34 13.02 1.43 7.99
C TYR A 34 14.06 2.13 8.86
N GLY A 35 15.30 2.15 8.39
CA GLY A 35 16.39 2.85 9.07
C GLY A 35 17.75 2.27 8.71
N LYS A 36 18.71 2.49 9.61
CA LYS A 36 20.07 2.03 9.43
C LYS A 36 20.19 0.51 9.65
N VAL A 37 20.84 -0.17 8.73
CA VAL A 37 21.21 -1.58 8.90
C VAL A 37 22.58 -1.67 9.54
N THR A 38 22.68 -2.34 10.66
CA THR A 38 23.91 -2.50 11.44
C THR A 38 24.49 -3.92 11.37
N ALA A 39 23.70 -4.92 10.98
CA ALA A 39 24.13 -6.31 10.96
C ALA A 39 25.21 -6.59 9.88
N PRO A 40 26.42 -7.06 10.26
CA PRO A 40 27.56 -7.22 9.32
C PRO A 40 27.27 -8.14 8.14
N ILE A 41 26.44 -9.17 8.33
CA ILE A 41 26.09 -10.11 7.26
C ILE A 41 25.34 -9.43 6.10
N TRP A 42 24.53 -8.45 6.40
CA TRP A 42 23.76 -7.74 5.37
C TRP A 42 24.58 -6.66 4.69
N LEU A 43 25.48 -6.01 5.43
CA LEU A 43 26.48 -5.09 4.86
C LEU A 43 27.34 -5.84 3.83
N LYS A 44 27.85 -7.03 4.20
CA LYS A 44 28.63 -7.87 3.30
C LYS A 44 27.83 -8.35 2.08
N ARG A 45 26.56 -8.68 2.24
CA ARG A 45 25.67 -9.03 1.10
C ARG A 45 25.44 -7.84 0.18
N GLY A 46 25.30 -6.64 0.71
CA GLY A 46 25.23 -5.41 -0.07
C GLY A 46 26.46 -5.22 -0.96
N GLU A 47 27.66 -5.41 -0.40
CA GLU A 47 28.92 -5.36 -1.16
C GLU A 47 28.95 -6.41 -2.27
N LEU A 48 28.64 -7.67 -1.95
CA LEU A 48 28.65 -8.79 -2.91
C LEU A 48 27.61 -8.63 -4.02
N SER A 49 26.49 -7.95 -3.77
CA SER A 49 25.45 -7.68 -4.77
C SER A 49 25.79 -6.49 -5.68
N GLY A 50 26.95 -5.87 -5.51
CA GLY A 50 27.32 -4.67 -6.28
C GLY A 50 26.52 -3.43 -5.95
N THR A 51 25.68 -3.48 -4.89
CA THR A 51 25.05 -2.28 -4.36
C THR A 51 26.14 -1.45 -3.70
N GLN A 52 26.31 -0.22 -4.14
CA GLN A 52 27.32 0.71 -3.59
C GLN A 52 26.95 1.23 -2.18
N TYR A 53 26.19 0.46 -1.41
CA TYR A 53 25.78 0.81 -0.07
C TYR A 53 26.84 0.34 0.92
N THR A 54 27.71 1.24 1.28
CA THR A 54 28.58 1.07 2.44
C THR A 54 27.94 1.74 3.67
N PRO A 55 28.34 1.39 4.90
CA PRO A 55 27.89 2.07 6.12
C PRO A 55 28.02 3.60 6.05
N GLU A 56 29.03 4.09 5.29
CA GLU A 56 29.27 5.53 5.11
C GLU A 56 28.40 6.16 4.01
N LYS A 57 27.83 5.37 3.10
CA LYS A 57 27.21 5.89 1.87
C LYS A 57 25.72 5.60 1.69
N GLY A 58 25.03 4.97 2.61
CA GLY A 58 23.68 4.67 2.21
C GLY A 58 22.71 4.15 3.24
N TRP A 59 23.16 3.97 4.45
CA TRP A 59 22.32 3.44 5.51
C TRP A 59 21.96 4.56 6.49
N ASP A 60 20.96 5.34 6.11
CA ASP A 60 20.52 6.45 6.92
C ASP A 60 19.66 5.97 8.10
N GLU A 61 19.65 6.79 9.15
CA GLU A 61 18.71 6.64 10.27
C GLU A 61 17.26 6.71 9.78
N ASN A 62 16.32 6.30 10.63
CA ASN A 62 14.91 6.35 10.30
C ASN A 62 14.45 7.80 10.03
N LYS A 63 14.07 8.07 8.80
CA LYS A 63 13.59 9.37 8.31
C LYS A 63 12.08 9.47 8.31
N LEU A 64 11.38 8.47 8.83
CA LEU A 64 9.93 8.40 8.82
C LEU A 64 9.35 8.85 10.16
N ASP A 65 8.31 9.66 10.10
CA ASP A 65 7.42 9.94 11.21
C ASP A 65 6.18 9.04 11.15
N MET A 66 5.70 8.77 9.92
CA MET A 66 4.52 7.93 9.69
C MET A 66 4.68 7.12 8.40
N PHE A 67 4.35 5.84 8.48
CA PHE A 67 4.21 4.95 7.33
C PHE A 67 3.08 3.96 7.59
N ARG A 68 1.84 4.40 7.35
CA ARG A 68 0.63 3.61 7.57
C ARG A 68 -0.10 3.36 6.28
N ARG A 69 -0.65 2.16 6.17
CA ARG A 69 -1.58 1.75 5.11
C ARG A 69 -2.89 1.33 5.71
N HIS A 70 -3.95 2.03 5.35
CA HIS A 70 -5.32 1.69 5.68
C HIS A 70 -5.89 0.84 4.55
N ILE A 71 -6.45 -0.32 4.87
CA ILE A 71 -7.09 -1.21 3.91
C ILE A 71 -8.55 -1.38 4.35
N ILE A 72 -9.47 -1.07 3.44
CA ILE A 72 -10.91 -1.11 3.67
C ILE A 72 -11.50 -2.02 2.59
N GLN A 73 -12.16 -3.10 3.00
CA GLN A 73 -12.90 -3.97 2.12
C GLN A 73 -14.38 -3.55 2.12
N LEU A 74 -14.96 -3.38 0.95
CA LEU A 74 -16.34 -2.93 0.76
C LEU A 74 -17.27 -4.14 0.61
N GLY A 75 -17.69 -4.70 1.72
CA GLY A 75 -18.52 -5.91 1.77
C GLY A 75 -17.88 -7.06 0.97
N ASN A 76 -18.74 -7.82 0.28
CA ASN A 76 -18.33 -8.94 -0.58
C ASN A 76 -18.19 -8.54 -2.06
N SER A 77 -18.02 -7.25 -2.36
CA SER A 77 -17.99 -6.73 -3.73
C SER A 77 -16.69 -7.06 -4.49
N GLY A 78 -15.63 -7.45 -3.78
CA GLY A 78 -14.27 -7.57 -4.34
C GLY A 78 -13.57 -6.21 -4.49
N VAL A 79 -14.16 -5.14 -3.95
CA VAL A 79 -13.56 -3.81 -3.98
C VAL A 79 -12.84 -3.51 -2.69
N TYR A 80 -11.61 -3.03 -2.82
CA TYR A 80 -10.75 -2.58 -1.73
C TYR A 80 -10.40 -1.12 -1.92
N VAL A 81 -10.45 -0.37 -0.82
CA VAL A 81 -9.95 1.00 -0.74
C VAL A 81 -8.69 0.97 0.10
N ILE A 82 -7.58 1.43 -0.48
CA ILE A 82 -6.28 1.48 0.19
C ILE A 82 -5.90 2.96 0.29
N TYR A 83 -5.63 3.42 1.50
CA TYR A 83 -5.21 4.79 1.76
C TYR A 83 -3.89 4.79 2.52
N ASP A 84 -2.86 5.40 1.92
CA ASP A 84 -1.53 5.50 2.52
C ASP A 84 -1.34 6.85 3.17
N GLU A 85 -0.93 6.82 4.43
CA GLU A 85 -0.53 7.94 5.25
C GLU A 85 0.96 7.90 5.45
N LEU A 86 1.68 8.82 4.78
CA LEU A 86 3.13 8.84 4.71
C LEU A 86 3.65 10.20 5.13
N GLU A 87 4.49 10.24 6.18
CA GLU A 87 5.12 11.46 6.68
C GLU A 87 6.59 11.21 6.98
N GLY A 88 7.46 12.06 6.48
CA GLY A 88 8.90 12.02 6.70
C GLY A 88 9.39 13.18 7.59
N LYS A 89 10.42 12.94 8.38
CA LYS A 89 11.17 13.97 9.11
C LYS A 89 11.80 14.97 8.16
N GLU A 90 12.17 14.50 6.98
CA GLU A 90 12.70 15.29 5.86
C GLU A 90 12.04 14.85 4.55
N ALA A 91 12.32 15.56 3.46
CA ALA A 91 11.83 15.17 2.14
C ALA A 91 12.48 13.86 1.70
N VAL A 92 11.64 12.85 1.40
CA VAL A 92 12.04 11.54 0.88
C VAL A 92 11.20 11.19 -0.35
N THR A 93 11.68 10.27 -1.14
CA THR A 93 10.93 9.69 -2.26
C THR A 93 10.08 8.52 -1.75
N TRP A 94 8.78 8.56 -2.02
CA TRP A 94 7.84 7.52 -1.66
C TRP A 94 7.50 6.68 -2.89
N GLY A 95 7.47 5.36 -2.70
CA GLY A 95 7.13 4.41 -3.77
C GLY A 95 5.86 3.62 -3.43
N TYR A 96 4.90 3.64 -4.33
CA TYR A 96 3.74 2.75 -4.31
C TYR A 96 3.99 1.60 -5.29
N LEU A 97 3.80 0.36 -4.87
CA LEU A 97 4.10 -0.84 -5.66
C LEU A 97 2.88 -1.75 -5.77
N LEU A 98 2.65 -2.27 -6.98
CA LEU A 98 1.73 -3.38 -7.23
C LEU A 98 2.48 -4.48 -7.97
N HIS A 99 2.13 -5.72 -7.68
CA HIS A 99 2.80 -6.89 -8.27
C HIS A 99 1.79 -7.86 -8.87
N THR A 100 2.16 -8.45 -9.99
CA THR A 100 1.49 -9.64 -10.55
C THR A 100 2.52 -10.71 -10.89
N ILE A 101 2.05 -11.95 -10.95
CA ILE A 101 2.88 -13.09 -11.33
C ILE A 101 2.42 -13.59 -12.70
N GLU A 102 3.38 -13.92 -13.58
CA GLU A 102 3.21 -14.54 -14.89
C GLU A 102 2.73 -13.62 -16.02
N LEU A 103 1.65 -12.87 -15.85
CA LEU A 103 1.12 -12.02 -16.92
C LEU A 103 1.54 -10.55 -16.75
N PRO A 104 1.84 -9.86 -17.85
CA PRO A 104 2.14 -8.43 -17.83
C PRO A 104 1.02 -7.61 -17.18
N MET A 105 1.40 -6.51 -16.56
CA MET A 105 0.46 -5.47 -16.14
C MET A 105 0.24 -4.49 -17.28
N GLU A 106 -0.95 -3.95 -17.37
CA GLU A 106 -1.31 -2.86 -18.26
C GLU A 106 -1.47 -1.57 -17.45
N MET A 107 -0.93 -0.46 -17.93
CA MET A 107 -1.06 0.86 -17.30
C MET A 107 -1.69 1.84 -18.26
N LYS A 108 -2.56 2.69 -17.73
CA LYS A 108 -3.18 3.80 -18.44
C LYS A 108 -3.13 5.04 -17.57
N GLU A 109 -2.44 6.05 -18.05
CA GLU A 109 -2.44 7.38 -17.41
C GLU A 109 -3.68 8.16 -17.85
N LEU A 110 -4.39 8.70 -16.86
CA LEU A 110 -5.57 9.51 -17.02
C LEU A 110 -5.35 10.85 -16.30
N PRO A 111 -6.11 11.89 -16.58
CA PRO A 111 -6.01 13.14 -15.83
C PRO A 111 -6.22 12.92 -14.32
N ASN A 112 -5.16 13.15 -13.52
CA ASN A 112 -5.14 12.97 -12.05
C ASN A 112 -5.34 11.53 -11.53
N GLU A 113 -5.11 10.52 -12.35
CA GLU A 113 -5.30 9.12 -12.02
C GLU A 113 -4.36 8.24 -12.86
N VAL A 114 -3.91 7.15 -12.25
CA VAL A 114 -3.26 6.06 -12.98
C VAL A 114 -4.08 4.80 -12.78
N GLN A 115 -4.52 4.20 -13.86
CA GLN A 115 -5.20 2.91 -13.85
C GLN A 115 -4.20 1.80 -14.16
N VAL A 116 -4.17 0.77 -13.31
CA VAL A 116 -3.30 -0.39 -13.48
C VAL A 116 -4.15 -1.65 -13.48
N THR A 117 -4.03 -2.45 -14.54
CA THR A 117 -4.77 -3.71 -14.68
C THR A 117 -3.82 -4.88 -14.62
N GLY A 118 -4.07 -5.79 -13.72
CA GLY A 118 -3.41 -7.08 -13.62
C GLY A 118 -4.38 -8.23 -13.89
N LYS A 119 -3.91 -9.27 -14.56
CA LYS A 119 -4.70 -10.47 -14.87
C LYS A 119 -3.93 -11.72 -14.47
N ASN A 120 -4.62 -12.81 -14.22
CA ASN A 120 -4.01 -14.11 -14.06
C ASN A 120 -4.54 -15.11 -15.10
N LYS A 121 -3.85 -16.24 -15.26
CA LYS A 121 -4.23 -17.29 -16.24
C LYS A 121 -5.56 -17.98 -15.90
N ALA A 122 -6.00 -17.91 -14.64
CA ALA A 122 -7.28 -18.46 -14.21
C ALA A 122 -8.48 -17.53 -14.47
N GLY A 123 -8.25 -16.36 -15.11
CA GLY A 123 -9.30 -15.40 -15.44
C GLY A 123 -9.62 -14.39 -14.33
N GLY A 124 -8.80 -14.32 -13.28
CA GLY A 124 -8.90 -13.24 -12.30
C GLY A 124 -8.39 -11.92 -12.87
N VAL A 125 -9.08 -10.84 -12.55
CA VAL A 125 -8.77 -9.46 -12.95
C VAL A 125 -8.66 -8.60 -11.72
N SER A 126 -7.70 -7.69 -11.70
CA SER A 126 -7.57 -6.64 -10.71
C SER A 126 -7.35 -5.31 -11.42
N VAL A 127 -8.23 -4.35 -11.19
CA VAL A 127 -8.12 -2.99 -11.73
C VAL A 127 -7.92 -2.03 -10.57
N ALA A 128 -6.75 -1.41 -10.51
CA ALA A 128 -6.41 -0.43 -9.48
C ALA A 128 -6.45 0.98 -10.06
N HIS A 129 -7.24 1.85 -9.43
CA HIS A 129 -7.32 3.28 -9.71
C HIS A 129 -6.51 4.01 -8.64
N LEU A 130 -5.33 4.49 -9.00
CA LEU A 130 -4.38 5.14 -8.11
C LEU A 130 -4.45 6.66 -8.25
N PHE A 131 -4.60 7.32 -7.11
CA PHE A 131 -4.57 8.77 -6.95
C PHE A 131 -3.45 9.15 -5.96
N SER A 132 -2.77 10.23 -6.22
CA SER A 132 -1.67 10.73 -5.38
C SER A 132 -1.88 12.19 -4.98
N SER A 133 -1.34 12.57 -3.82
CA SER A 133 -1.32 13.96 -3.34
C SER A 133 -0.28 14.83 -4.05
N THR A 134 0.70 14.22 -4.69
CA THR A 134 1.80 14.89 -5.38
C THR A 134 2.08 14.21 -6.72
N LYS A 135 2.88 14.88 -7.56
CA LYS A 135 3.30 14.32 -8.84
C LYS A 135 4.12 13.04 -8.63
N THR A 136 3.84 12.04 -9.46
CA THR A 136 4.52 10.76 -9.46
C THR A 136 5.02 10.39 -10.86
N GLU A 137 6.09 9.61 -10.90
CA GLU A 137 6.57 8.94 -12.11
C GLU A 137 6.19 7.47 -12.02
N GLN A 138 5.72 6.90 -13.14
CA GLN A 138 5.24 5.54 -13.23
C GLN A 138 6.18 4.69 -14.08
N ALA A 139 6.30 3.41 -13.67
CA ALA A 139 6.99 2.41 -14.47
C ALA A 139 6.37 1.03 -14.30
N ILE A 140 6.45 0.22 -15.35
CA ILE A 140 6.19 -1.22 -15.30
C ILE A 140 7.48 -1.94 -15.67
N ALA A 141 7.86 -2.91 -14.88
CA ALA A 141 9.01 -3.77 -15.14
C ALA A 141 8.70 -5.23 -14.78
N ASP A 142 9.43 -6.14 -15.41
CA ASP A 142 9.33 -7.58 -15.17
C ASP A 142 10.58 -8.16 -14.49
N THR A 143 11.46 -7.28 -14.01
CA THR A 143 12.73 -7.63 -13.38
C THR A 143 12.90 -6.87 -12.08
N PHE A 144 13.35 -7.56 -11.04
CA PHE A 144 13.75 -6.93 -9.80
C PHE A 144 15.13 -6.29 -9.95
N PHE A 145 15.28 -5.14 -9.30
CA PHE A 145 16.45 -4.26 -9.42
C PHE A 145 17.71 -4.78 -8.72
N CYS A 146 17.71 -5.94 -8.10
CA CYS A 146 18.84 -6.48 -7.37
C CYS A 146 19.71 -7.32 -8.30
N ALA A 147 20.79 -6.73 -8.85
CA ALA A 147 21.89 -7.52 -9.35
C ALA A 147 22.52 -8.29 -8.16
N PRO A 148 22.92 -9.57 -8.32
CA PRO A 148 22.93 -10.37 -9.52
C PRO A 148 21.68 -11.26 -9.69
N THR A 149 20.65 -11.10 -8.88
CA THR A 149 19.45 -11.93 -8.89
C THR A 149 18.42 -11.43 -9.89
N ASN A 150 18.72 -11.58 -11.16
CA ASN A 150 17.66 -11.64 -12.14
C ASN A 150 17.06 -13.06 -12.09
N TRP A 151 15.85 -13.20 -11.57
CA TRP A 151 15.14 -14.47 -11.46
C TRP A 151 15.02 -15.23 -12.80
N LYS A 152 15.11 -14.53 -13.93
CA LYS A 152 15.09 -15.13 -15.27
C LYS A 152 16.33 -15.99 -15.56
N ASN A 153 17.44 -15.74 -14.88
CA ASN A 153 18.73 -16.35 -15.17
C ASN A 153 19.33 -17.13 -13.98
N VAL A 154 18.50 -17.51 -13.01
CA VAL A 154 18.96 -18.33 -11.88
C VAL A 154 19.24 -19.75 -12.36
N THR A 155 20.44 -20.24 -12.07
CA THR A 155 20.79 -21.66 -12.29
C THR A 155 20.83 -22.39 -10.95
N ASN A 156 20.42 -23.66 -10.96
CA ASN A 156 20.60 -24.52 -9.79
C ASN A 156 22.07 -24.98 -9.63
N ALA A 157 22.36 -25.71 -8.56
CA ALA A 157 23.70 -26.22 -8.29
C ALA A 157 24.29 -27.12 -9.40
N GLN A 158 23.45 -27.69 -10.27
CA GLN A 158 23.81 -28.52 -11.41
C GLN A 158 23.96 -27.69 -12.70
N GLY A 159 23.94 -26.38 -12.65
CA GLY A 159 24.07 -25.49 -13.79
C GLY A 159 22.84 -25.41 -14.71
N LYS A 160 21.72 -26.01 -14.33
CA LYS A 160 20.47 -25.95 -15.11
C LYS A 160 19.76 -24.62 -14.84
N THR A 161 19.45 -23.88 -15.91
CA THR A 161 18.64 -22.66 -15.81
C THR A 161 17.24 -23.01 -15.32
N LEU A 162 16.82 -22.38 -14.25
CA LEU A 162 15.49 -22.50 -13.69
C LEU A 162 14.57 -21.49 -14.37
N LYS A 163 13.44 -21.98 -14.88
CA LYS A 163 12.41 -21.11 -15.47
C LYS A 163 11.44 -20.71 -14.35
N TYR A 164 11.62 -19.53 -13.81
CA TYR A 164 10.63 -18.92 -12.93
C TYR A 164 9.67 -18.06 -13.74
N PRO A 165 8.40 -17.92 -13.31
CA PRO A 165 7.49 -16.96 -13.91
C PRO A 165 8.01 -15.54 -13.69
N ASN A 166 7.72 -14.66 -14.64
CA ASN A 166 8.05 -13.24 -14.49
C ASN A 166 7.25 -12.66 -13.33
N HIS A 167 7.91 -11.83 -12.53
CA HIS A 167 7.28 -11.01 -11.52
C HIS A 167 7.16 -9.59 -12.07
N TRP A 168 6.02 -9.30 -12.63
CA TRP A 168 5.71 -7.96 -13.09
C TRP A 168 5.42 -7.06 -11.90
N HIS A 169 5.91 -5.85 -11.94
CA HIS A 169 5.60 -4.84 -10.96
C HIS A 169 5.36 -3.48 -11.61
N PHE A 170 4.37 -2.82 -11.09
CA PHE A 170 4.11 -1.41 -11.30
C PHE A 170 4.70 -0.64 -10.14
N SER A 171 5.33 0.49 -10.44
CA SER A 171 5.78 1.46 -9.44
C SER A 171 5.24 2.85 -9.77
N SER A 172 4.83 3.57 -8.73
CA SER A 172 4.50 5.00 -8.78
C SER A 172 5.34 5.70 -7.73
N THR A 173 6.28 6.53 -8.17
CA THR A 173 7.33 7.11 -7.33
C THR A 173 7.17 8.63 -7.28
N THR A 174 7.11 9.21 -6.07
CA THR A 174 6.96 10.67 -5.91
C THR A 174 8.26 11.40 -6.17
N VAL A 175 8.17 12.69 -6.50
CA VAL A 175 9.27 13.62 -6.24
C VAL A 175 9.56 13.66 -4.73
N PRO A 176 10.78 14.05 -4.28
CA PRO A 176 11.05 14.16 -2.85
C PRO A 176 10.07 15.10 -2.15
N CYS A 177 9.35 14.60 -1.14
CA CYS A 177 8.40 15.38 -0.35
C CYS A 177 8.33 14.85 1.09
N LYS A 178 7.95 15.71 2.04
CA LYS A 178 7.79 15.30 3.45
C LYS A 178 6.51 14.52 3.69
N VAL A 179 5.46 14.83 2.96
CA VAL A 179 4.14 14.25 3.13
C VAL A 179 3.69 13.70 1.79
N ALA A 180 3.26 12.45 1.76
CA ALA A 180 2.57 11.87 0.62
C ALA A 180 1.31 11.13 1.08
N ARG A 181 0.31 11.15 0.22
CA ARG A 181 -0.94 10.40 0.38
C ARG A 181 -1.23 9.70 -0.92
N PHE A 182 -1.50 8.40 -0.84
CA PHE A 182 -2.03 7.65 -1.97
C PHE A 182 -3.42 7.14 -1.62
N LEU A 183 -4.32 7.20 -2.57
CA LEU A 183 -5.59 6.49 -2.52
C LEU A 183 -5.63 5.52 -3.69
N THR A 184 -5.89 4.27 -3.40
CA THR A 184 -6.16 3.25 -4.43
C THR A 184 -7.56 2.68 -4.23
N VAL A 185 -8.36 2.69 -5.28
CA VAL A 185 -9.59 1.91 -5.35
C VAL A 185 -9.31 0.72 -6.25
N MET A 186 -9.32 -0.47 -5.69
CA MET A 186 -8.97 -1.71 -6.39
C MET A 186 -10.21 -2.59 -6.53
N ASP A 187 -10.61 -2.85 -7.74
CA ASP A 187 -11.67 -3.80 -8.08
C ASP A 187 -11.04 -5.14 -8.46
N THR A 188 -11.39 -6.20 -7.75
CA THR A 188 -10.92 -7.56 -8.00
C THR A 188 -12.09 -8.48 -8.33
N HIS A 189 -12.03 -9.16 -9.45
CA HIS A 189 -13.13 -10.02 -9.91
C HIS A 189 -12.66 -11.12 -10.87
N GLY A 190 -13.54 -12.07 -11.17
CA GLY A 190 -13.36 -13.00 -12.27
C GLY A 190 -13.87 -12.43 -13.58
N ASN A 191 -13.72 -13.19 -14.67
CA ASN A 191 -14.22 -12.82 -16.01
C ASN A 191 -15.75 -12.76 -16.11
N ASN A 192 -16.48 -13.02 -15.02
CA ASN A 192 -17.93 -13.14 -14.99
C ASN A 192 -18.67 -11.79 -14.80
N ARG A 193 -17.96 -10.70 -14.61
CA ARG A 193 -18.54 -9.36 -14.57
C ARG A 193 -17.58 -8.31 -15.14
N PRO A 194 -18.11 -7.16 -15.59
CA PRO A 194 -17.28 -6.03 -16.00
C PRO A 194 -16.61 -5.36 -14.81
N ASP A 195 -15.58 -4.56 -15.10
CA ASP A 195 -14.92 -3.67 -14.15
C ASP A 195 -15.94 -2.70 -13.55
N MET A 196 -15.84 -2.43 -12.26
CA MET A 196 -16.65 -1.41 -11.62
C MET A 196 -16.19 -0.02 -12.06
N LYS A 197 -17.14 0.84 -12.35
CA LYS A 197 -16.85 2.22 -12.69
C LYS A 197 -16.40 2.97 -11.42
N VAL A 198 -15.20 3.52 -11.47
CA VAL A 198 -14.67 4.44 -10.46
C VAL A 198 -14.72 5.86 -11.04
N VAL A 199 -15.29 6.79 -10.29
CA VAL A 199 -15.45 8.19 -10.71
C VAL A 199 -14.90 9.11 -9.63
N ARG A 200 -13.93 9.95 -10.00
CA ARG A 200 -13.40 10.98 -9.09
C ARG A 200 -13.99 12.35 -9.42
N ASN A 201 -14.40 13.06 -8.38
CA ASN A 201 -14.79 14.45 -8.44
C ASN A 201 -14.15 15.22 -7.27
N GLY A 202 -13.08 15.95 -7.53
CA GLY A 202 -12.29 16.62 -6.50
C GLY A 202 -11.68 15.62 -5.51
N ASN A 203 -12.03 15.74 -4.23
CA ASN A 203 -11.58 14.85 -3.16
C ASN A 203 -12.53 13.64 -2.93
N THR A 204 -13.56 13.51 -3.73
CA THR A 204 -14.55 12.44 -3.64
C THR A 204 -14.33 11.43 -4.74
N VAL A 205 -14.29 10.15 -4.38
CA VAL A 205 -14.28 9.02 -5.30
C VAL A 205 -15.52 8.18 -5.05
N GLN A 206 -16.21 7.82 -6.12
CA GLN A 206 -17.40 6.96 -6.09
C GLN A 206 -17.12 5.63 -6.79
N VAL A 207 -17.52 4.53 -6.16
CA VAL A 207 -17.51 3.18 -6.74
C VAL A 207 -18.81 2.45 -6.31
N GLY A 208 -19.67 2.16 -7.28
CA GLY A 208 -21.03 1.70 -6.99
C GLY A 208 -21.76 2.69 -6.06
N ASP A 209 -22.36 2.17 -4.97
CA ASP A 209 -23.05 2.99 -3.96
C ASP A 209 -22.13 3.54 -2.86
N TRP A 210 -20.83 3.27 -2.97
CA TRP A 210 -19.85 3.76 -2.01
C TRP A 210 -19.29 5.11 -2.41
N VAL A 211 -19.15 5.98 -1.42
CA VAL A 211 -18.57 7.31 -1.54
C VAL A 211 -17.35 7.37 -0.61
N ILE A 212 -16.21 7.70 -1.17
CA ILE A 212 -14.92 7.82 -0.49
C ILE A 212 -14.52 9.28 -0.53
N ASN A 213 -14.27 9.88 0.63
CA ASN A 213 -13.66 11.22 0.73
C ASN A 213 -12.38 11.09 1.52
N CYS A 214 -11.28 11.63 1.03
CA CYS A 214 -10.02 11.60 1.75
C CYS A 214 -9.20 12.86 1.52
N ASN A 215 -8.28 13.12 2.45
CA ASN A 215 -7.29 14.16 2.25
C ASN A 215 -6.19 13.63 1.33
N LEU A 216 -6.23 14.05 0.06
CA LEU A 216 -5.19 13.81 -0.94
C LEU A 216 -4.36 15.08 -1.17
N THR A 217 -3.92 15.72 -0.10
CA THR A 217 -3.02 16.87 -0.16
C THR A 217 -1.84 16.67 0.78
N GLU A 218 -0.76 17.36 0.55
CA GLU A 218 0.40 17.39 1.44
C GLU A 218 0.14 18.22 2.71
N LYS A 219 -0.99 18.94 2.75
CA LYS A 219 -1.37 19.82 3.88
C LYS A 219 -2.42 19.14 4.75
N GLY A 220 -2.34 19.41 6.04
CA GLY A 220 -3.29 18.90 7.02
C GLY A 220 -3.04 17.44 7.41
N LYS A 221 -3.85 16.95 8.33
CA LYS A 221 -3.76 15.58 8.83
C LYS A 221 -4.41 14.60 7.84
N ALA A 222 -3.95 13.36 7.89
CA ALA A 222 -4.56 12.29 7.11
C ALA A 222 -6.00 12.05 7.59
N ALA A 223 -6.90 11.88 6.64
CA ALA A 223 -8.30 11.58 6.91
C ALA A 223 -8.91 10.84 5.73
N ILE A 224 -9.76 9.87 6.03
CA ILE A 224 -10.58 9.17 5.04
C ILE A 224 -11.96 8.84 5.63
N THR A 225 -12.99 9.07 4.84
CA THR A 225 -14.35 8.65 5.13
C THR A 225 -14.85 7.78 3.98
N VAL A 226 -15.37 6.61 4.29
CA VAL A 226 -15.98 5.68 3.34
C VAL A 226 -17.41 5.45 3.78
N THR A 227 -18.38 5.69 2.90
CA THR A 227 -19.81 5.61 3.25
C THR A 227 -20.62 4.89 2.19
N ASN A 228 -21.56 4.08 2.63
CA ASN A 228 -22.68 3.59 1.82
C ASN A 228 -23.98 3.98 2.52
N LYS A 229 -24.66 5.00 1.96
CA LYS A 229 -25.86 5.57 2.58
C LYS A 229 -27.05 4.62 2.53
N SER A 230 -27.20 3.85 1.47
CA SER A 230 -28.31 2.90 1.30
C SER A 230 -28.25 1.79 2.35
N GLU A 231 -27.04 1.32 2.67
CA GLU A 231 -26.81 0.30 3.70
C GLU A 231 -26.58 0.87 5.10
N LYS A 232 -26.50 2.20 5.26
CA LYS A 232 -26.18 2.87 6.54
C LYS A 232 -24.86 2.41 7.14
N VAL A 233 -23.86 2.22 6.30
CA VAL A 233 -22.52 1.77 6.66
C VAL A 233 -21.52 2.90 6.46
N SER A 234 -20.59 3.05 7.39
CA SER A 234 -19.52 4.05 7.25
C SER A 234 -18.25 3.67 8.00
N LEU A 235 -17.14 4.16 7.49
CA LEU A 235 -15.87 4.24 8.19
C LEU A 235 -15.41 5.69 8.16
N ASN A 236 -14.96 6.20 9.29
CA ASN A 236 -14.38 7.54 9.41
C ASN A 236 -13.07 7.44 10.16
N TYR A 237 -11.97 7.79 9.51
CA TYR A 237 -10.66 7.97 10.10
C TYR A 237 -10.22 9.43 9.99
N ASP A 238 -9.68 9.98 11.09
CA ASP A 238 -9.16 11.33 11.16
C ASP A 238 -7.97 11.38 12.12
N ALA A 239 -6.76 11.51 11.58
CA ALA A 239 -5.52 11.58 12.35
C ALA A 239 -5.42 12.85 13.24
N GLY A 240 -6.28 13.84 13.03
CA GLY A 240 -6.37 15.03 13.88
C GLY A 240 -7.06 14.77 15.23
N LYS A 241 -7.72 13.62 15.38
CA LYS A 241 -8.42 13.24 16.62
C LYS A 241 -7.56 12.32 17.46
N LYS A 242 -7.28 12.70 18.71
CA LYS A 242 -6.52 11.86 19.64
C LYS A 242 -7.27 10.62 20.08
N GLU A 243 -8.57 10.78 20.42
CA GLU A 243 -9.46 9.69 20.79
C GLU A 243 -10.51 9.51 19.72
N GLY A 244 -10.88 8.27 19.41
CA GLY A 244 -11.86 7.98 18.38
C GLY A 244 -11.40 8.34 16.97
N ALA A 245 -10.10 8.23 16.70
CA ALA A 245 -9.53 8.50 15.39
C ALA A 245 -10.18 7.65 14.28
N THR A 246 -10.68 6.45 14.61
CA THR A 246 -11.41 5.59 13.67
C THR A 246 -12.75 5.17 14.27
N ILE A 247 -13.82 5.46 13.54
CA ILE A 247 -15.18 5.04 13.89
C ILE A 247 -15.72 4.23 12.71
N VAL A 248 -16.20 3.03 13.00
CA VAL A 248 -16.86 2.15 12.02
C VAL A 248 -18.32 1.97 12.43
N THR A 249 -19.22 2.18 11.47
CA THR A 249 -20.64 1.84 11.58
C THR A 249 -20.93 0.76 10.54
N ASP A 250 -21.51 -0.35 10.99
CA ASP A 250 -21.79 -1.52 10.14
C ASP A 250 -23.18 -2.09 10.41
N GLN A 251 -23.64 -2.99 9.55
CA GLN A 251 -24.87 -3.76 9.68
C GLN A 251 -24.50 -5.23 9.90
N ILE A 252 -24.63 -5.69 11.15
CA ILE A 252 -24.35 -7.08 11.53
C ILE A 252 -25.66 -7.79 11.83
N LYS A 253 -26.00 -8.82 11.06
CA LYS A 253 -27.27 -9.57 11.16
C LYS A 253 -28.49 -8.64 11.19
N GLY A 254 -28.48 -7.61 10.34
CA GLY A 254 -29.55 -6.63 10.22
C GLY A 254 -29.64 -5.60 11.34
N LYS A 255 -28.66 -5.57 12.25
CA LYS A 255 -28.58 -4.56 13.32
C LYS A 255 -27.43 -3.60 13.06
N GLN A 256 -27.71 -2.32 13.16
CA GLN A 256 -26.67 -1.31 13.09
C GLN A 256 -25.82 -1.32 14.37
N ILE A 257 -24.52 -1.39 14.20
CA ILE A 257 -23.54 -1.26 15.27
C ILE A 257 -22.58 -0.13 14.95
N SER A 258 -22.00 0.48 15.98
CA SER A 258 -20.92 1.46 15.83
C SER A 258 -19.82 1.14 16.81
N LYS A 259 -18.58 1.16 16.34
CA LYS A 259 -17.38 0.92 17.15
C LYS A 259 -16.36 2.04 16.95
N VAL A 260 -15.79 2.49 18.06
CA VAL A 260 -14.57 3.30 18.09
C VAL A 260 -13.39 2.33 18.17
N LEU A 261 -12.46 2.43 17.25
CA LEU A 261 -11.26 1.62 17.21
C LEU A 261 -10.08 2.42 17.77
N THR A 262 -9.37 1.83 18.69
CA THR A 262 -8.15 2.38 19.29
C THR A 262 -6.94 1.57 18.84
N ASP A 263 -5.75 2.18 18.88
CA ASP A 263 -4.52 1.47 18.56
C ASP A 263 -4.24 0.41 19.61
N TYR A 264 -4.00 -0.81 19.14
CA TYR A 264 -3.36 -1.84 19.94
C TYR A 264 -1.85 -1.62 19.88
N LEU A 265 -1.25 -1.41 21.03
CA LEU A 265 0.20 -1.38 21.18
C LEU A 265 0.60 -2.73 21.71
N PRO A 266 1.34 -3.54 20.94
CA PRO A 266 1.86 -4.79 21.47
C PRO A 266 2.89 -4.46 22.58
N ASP A 267 2.77 -5.12 23.73
CA ASP A 267 3.79 -5.11 24.76
C ASP A 267 4.99 -5.91 24.22
N PHE A 268 5.87 -5.24 23.50
CA PHE A 268 7.18 -5.81 23.19
C PHE A 268 8.05 -5.67 24.45
N GLU A 269 8.10 -6.68 25.27
CA GLU A 269 9.24 -6.87 26.18
C GLU A 269 10.46 -7.17 25.30
N ILE A 270 11.33 -6.17 25.12
CA ILE A 270 12.62 -6.29 24.44
C ILE A 270 13.68 -6.74 25.46
#